data_e05f72b6a04e37ce4e4af04b8b5420dd
#
_entry.id   e05f72b6a04e37ce4e4af04b8b5420dd
#
_cell.length_a   1.000
_cell.length_b   1.000
_cell.length_c   1.000
_cell.angle_alpha   90.00
_cell.angle_beta   90.00
_cell.angle_gamma   90.00
#
_symmetry.space_group_name_H-M   'P 1'
#
loop_
_entity.id
_entity.type
_entity.pdbx_description
1 polymer ?
#
loop_
_entity_poly.entity_id
_entity_poly.type
_entity_poly.pdbx_seq_one_letter_code
_entity_poly.pdbx_strand_id
1 'polypeptide(L)'
;MKNNWIDVLDESLVKDFYNNQTSEEQQEGLNTTLSFGTAGIRGKFGLGEGRLNKFTVSKVALGFAHYLTSSIAHPVVVIHYDTRHLSPEFAQIIANILASLDIKVYLADTYRTTPDLSFAVRYLQADAGVMITASHNPKDYNGIKVYGEDGAQLSTDDSARLSTYIDKLGHPLHINLPSLTTEQQSLIHSVPSEVREDYFKNVQDLVGTIPQSDLKVVFTSLHGTSVPVVPDILSSLNFNQFELVASQCEPDSDFSS
;
A
#
# COMPACT_ATOMS: atom_id res chain seq x y z
N MET A 1 8.24 -27.63 7.93
CA MET A 1 7.74 -26.25 7.70
C MET A 1 8.36 -25.60 6.45
N LYS A 2 9.69 -25.48 6.35
CA LYS A 2 10.37 -24.83 5.18
C LYS A 2 9.92 -25.39 3.84
N ASN A 3 9.82 -26.70 3.67
CA ASN A 3 9.48 -27.32 2.39
C ASN A 3 8.08 -26.92 1.89
N ASN A 4 7.10 -26.79 2.81
CA ASN A 4 5.75 -26.40 2.40
C ASN A 4 5.68 -24.97 1.82
N TRP A 5 6.50 -24.05 2.31
CA TRP A 5 6.56 -22.68 1.79
C TRP A 5 7.25 -22.60 0.43
N ILE A 6 8.35 -23.35 0.24
CA ILE A 6 9.11 -23.38 -1.03
C ILE A 6 8.26 -23.98 -2.14
N ASP A 7 7.48 -25.02 -1.84
CA ASP A 7 6.69 -25.75 -2.83
C ASP A 7 5.48 -24.97 -3.33
N VAL A 8 4.89 -24.11 -2.47
CA VAL A 8 3.66 -23.38 -2.79
C VAL A 8 3.89 -21.92 -3.18
N LEU A 9 5.02 -21.34 -2.82
CA LEU A 9 5.35 -19.95 -3.20
C LEU A 9 6.06 -19.97 -4.56
N ASP A 10 5.42 -19.42 -5.57
CA ASP A 10 5.88 -19.38 -6.96
C ASP A 10 6.59 -18.06 -7.35
N GLU A 11 6.48 -17.01 -6.53
CA GLU A 11 7.11 -15.71 -6.80
C GLU A 11 8.64 -15.82 -6.71
N SER A 12 9.30 -15.74 -7.87
CA SER A 12 10.77 -15.81 -7.97
C SER A 12 11.46 -14.73 -7.13
N LEU A 13 10.97 -13.50 -7.19
CA LEU A 13 11.52 -12.36 -6.46
C LEU A 13 11.54 -12.57 -4.94
N VAL A 14 10.46 -13.12 -4.37
CA VAL A 14 10.39 -13.43 -2.94
C VAL A 14 11.37 -14.54 -2.57
N LYS A 15 11.56 -15.53 -3.46
CA LYS A 15 12.57 -16.57 -3.28
C LYS A 15 13.99 -16.02 -3.35
N ASP A 16 14.25 -15.06 -4.23
CA ASP A 16 15.54 -14.40 -4.36
C ASP A 16 15.86 -13.59 -3.10
N PHE A 17 14.90 -12.80 -2.58
CA PHE A 17 15.07 -12.13 -1.30
C PHE A 17 15.33 -13.11 -0.16
N TYR A 18 14.59 -14.20 -0.09
CA TYR A 18 14.80 -15.23 0.92
C TYR A 18 16.20 -15.87 0.82
N ASN A 19 16.66 -16.19 -0.38
CA ASN A 19 17.98 -16.81 -0.61
C ASN A 19 19.14 -15.87 -0.24
N ASN A 20 18.94 -14.56 -0.32
CA ASN A 20 19.92 -13.54 0.06
C ASN A 20 19.93 -13.20 1.56
N GLN A 21 18.98 -13.74 2.34
CA GLN A 21 18.94 -13.59 3.79
C GLN A 21 19.94 -14.51 4.49
N THR A 22 20.41 -14.09 5.66
CA THR A 22 21.22 -14.97 6.53
C THR A 22 20.39 -16.15 7.02
N SER A 23 21.04 -17.21 7.48
CA SER A 23 20.35 -18.38 8.06
C SER A 23 19.47 -18.00 9.26
N GLU A 24 19.89 -17.04 10.05
CA GLU A 24 19.13 -16.52 11.21
C GLU A 24 17.87 -15.80 10.76
N GLU A 25 17.96 -14.92 9.76
CA GLU A 25 16.80 -14.23 9.19
C GLU A 25 15.81 -15.18 8.52
N GLN A 26 16.31 -16.21 7.82
CA GLN A 26 15.47 -17.26 7.24
C GLN A 26 14.71 -18.03 8.33
N GLN A 27 15.39 -18.42 9.43
CA GLN A 27 14.76 -19.10 10.57
C GLN A 27 13.75 -18.19 11.27
N GLU A 28 14.07 -16.93 11.47
CA GLU A 28 13.13 -15.95 12.02
C GLU A 28 11.85 -15.89 11.18
N GLY A 29 11.95 -15.75 9.85
CA GLY A 29 10.80 -15.71 8.96
C GLY A 29 9.89 -16.93 9.07
N LEU A 30 10.47 -18.12 9.26
CA LEU A 30 9.76 -19.39 9.36
C LEU A 30 9.16 -19.65 10.76
N ASN A 31 9.72 -19.06 11.81
CA ASN A 31 9.37 -19.35 13.20
C ASN A 31 8.65 -18.21 13.92
N THR A 32 8.54 -17.05 13.30
CA THR A 32 7.78 -15.92 13.84
C THR A 32 6.51 -15.66 13.00
N THR A 33 5.66 -14.78 13.48
CA THR A 33 4.46 -14.33 12.77
C THR A 33 4.49 -12.81 12.69
N LEU A 34 4.20 -12.25 11.52
CA LEU A 34 3.97 -10.82 11.37
C LEU A 34 2.75 -10.40 12.17
N SER A 35 2.91 -9.42 13.05
CA SER A 35 1.80 -8.85 13.81
C SER A 35 1.30 -7.57 13.15
N PHE A 36 -0.02 -7.37 13.17
CA PHE A 36 -0.63 -6.11 12.78
C PHE A 36 -0.52 -5.15 13.97
N GLY A 37 0.34 -4.14 13.83
CA GLY A 37 0.57 -3.12 14.85
C GLY A 37 -0.30 -1.87 14.66
N THR A 38 -0.08 -0.84 15.50
CA THR A 38 -0.80 0.45 15.47
C THR A 38 -0.77 1.16 14.11
N ALA A 39 0.27 0.94 13.31
CA ALA A 39 0.45 1.59 12.01
C ALA A 39 0.28 0.64 10.81
N GLY A 40 -0.25 -0.57 11.05
CA GLY A 40 -0.34 -1.62 10.03
C GLY A 40 0.70 -2.73 10.22
N ILE A 41 1.04 -3.41 9.13
CA ILE A 41 2.04 -4.48 9.10
C ILE A 41 3.25 -4.04 8.27
N ARG A 42 4.45 -4.38 8.70
CA ARG A 42 5.70 -4.12 7.98
C ARG A 42 6.66 -5.27 8.18
N GLY A 43 7.31 -5.72 7.11
CA GLY A 43 8.27 -6.81 7.18
C GLY A 43 9.14 -6.91 5.94
N LYS A 44 10.17 -7.76 6.03
CA LYS A 44 10.96 -8.18 4.87
C LYS A 44 10.18 -9.14 3.99
N PHE A 45 10.51 -9.18 2.71
CA PHE A 45 10.07 -10.27 1.83
C PHE A 45 10.72 -11.58 2.22
N GLY A 46 10.03 -12.69 2.00
CA GLY A 46 10.59 -14.01 2.22
C GLY A 46 9.55 -15.09 2.52
N LEU A 47 10.05 -16.25 2.93
CA LEU A 47 9.23 -17.41 3.28
C LEU A 47 8.84 -17.36 4.77
N GLY A 48 7.65 -17.87 5.08
CA GLY A 48 7.14 -17.99 6.43
C GLY A 48 6.10 -16.93 6.80
N GLU A 49 5.49 -17.12 7.96
CA GLU A 49 4.51 -16.16 8.52
C GLU A 49 5.16 -14.88 9.04
N GLY A 50 6.45 -14.90 9.33
CA GLY A 50 7.23 -13.75 9.77
C GLY A 50 7.72 -12.86 8.62
N ARG A 51 7.29 -13.11 7.40
CA ARG A 51 7.72 -12.38 6.19
C ARG A 51 6.52 -11.98 5.33
N LEU A 52 6.72 -10.93 4.52
CA LEU A 52 5.74 -10.52 3.50
C LEU A 52 5.88 -11.39 2.26
N ASN A 53 4.77 -11.98 1.87
CA ASN A 53 4.55 -12.77 0.67
C ASN A 53 3.06 -12.79 0.36
N LYS A 54 2.65 -13.34 -0.79
CA LYS A 54 1.24 -13.37 -1.19
C LYS A 54 0.30 -14.00 -0.14
N PHE A 55 0.75 -15.00 0.60
CA PHE A 55 -0.08 -15.71 1.60
C PHE A 55 -0.32 -14.85 2.85
N THR A 56 0.74 -14.19 3.36
CA THR A 56 0.61 -13.29 4.51
C THR A 56 -0.18 -12.04 4.18
N VAL A 57 0.00 -11.48 2.97
CA VAL A 57 -0.81 -10.37 2.45
C VAL A 57 -2.28 -10.80 2.30
N SER A 58 -2.55 -11.99 1.76
CA SER A 58 -3.90 -12.53 1.63
C SER A 58 -4.58 -12.72 2.98
N LYS A 59 -3.86 -13.21 3.99
CA LYS A 59 -4.36 -13.32 5.37
C LYS A 59 -4.80 -11.96 5.91
N VAL A 60 -3.97 -10.94 5.75
CA VAL A 60 -4.27 -9.57 6.19
C VAL A 60 -5.50 -9.02 5.45
N ALA A 61 -5.56 -9.20 4.13
CA ALA A 61 -6.67 -8.73 3.30
C ALA A 61 -8.01 -9.38 3.71
N LEU A 62 -8.01 -10.69 3.93
CA LEU A 62 -9.22 -11.41 4.35
C LEU A 62 -9.68 -11.00 5.76
N GLY A 63 -8.73 -10.85 6.71
CA GLY A 63 -9.05 -10.33 8.04
C GLY A 63 -9.60 -8.92 8.00
N PHE A 64 -9.05 -8.06 7.15
CA PHE A 64 -9.55 -6.71 6.93
C PHE A 64 -10.95 -6.69 6.31
N ALA A 65 -11.22 -7.54 5.32
CA ALA A 65 -12.55 -7.69 4.75
C ALA A 65 -13.59 -8.09 5.81
N HIS A 66 -13.28 -9.08 6.65
CA HIS A 66 -14.17 -9.50 7.75
C HIS A 66 -14.37 -8.40 8.79
N TYR A 67 -13.32 -7.62 9.09
CA TYR A 67 -13.42 -6.46 9.98
C TYR A 67 -14.43 -5.43 9.43
N LEU A 68 -14.30 -5.04 8.17
CA LEU A 68 -15.21 -4.07 7.54
C LEU A 68 -16.65 -4.57 7.48
N THR A 69 -16.86 -5.79 6.97
CA THR A 69 -18.20 -6.37 6.80
C THR A 69 -18.89 -6.69 8.13
N SER A 70 -18.15 -6.70 9.25
CA SER A 70 -18.76 -6.89 10.57
C SER A 70 -19.64 -5.73 11.03
N SER A 71 -19.44 -4.53 10.45
CA SER A 71 -20.15 -3.30 10.86
C SER A 71 -20.70 -2.47 9.70
N ILE A 72 -20.23 -2.70 8.47
CA ILE A 72 -20.59 -1.94 7.28
C ILE A 72 -21.22 -2.88 6.27
N ALA A 73 -22.43 -2.59 5.82
CA ALA A 73 -23.17 -3.48 4.90
C ALA A 73 -22.59 -3.50 3.48
N HIS A 74 -22.11 -2.37 2.98
CA HIS A 74 -21.55 -2.21 1.63
C HIS A 74 -20.28 -1.37 1.70
N PRO A 75 -19.16 -1.93 2.20
CA PRO A 75 -17.94 -1.16 2.38
C PRO A 75 -17.35 -0.69 1.06
N VAL A 76 -16.71 0.48 1.10
CA VAL A 76 -15.94 1.06 0.00
C VAL A 76 -14.51 1.29 0.47
N VAL A 77 -13.53 0.81 -0.28
CA VAL A 77 -12.10 0.90 0.08
C VAL A 77 -11.30 1.53 -1.05
N VAL A 78 -10.39 2.45 -0.71
CA VAL A 78 -9.40 2.99 -1.65
C VAL A 78 -8.06 2.31 -1.40
N ILE A 79 -7.37 1.87 -2.46
CA ILE A 79 -6.06 1.22 -2.36
C ILE A 79 -5.04 1.98 -3.20
N HIS A 80 -4.01 2.49 -2.55
CA HIS A 80 -2.83 3.08 -3.17
C HIS A 80 -1.57 2.27 -2.82
N TYR A 81 -0.52 2.44 -3.61
CA TYR A 81 0.76 1.76 -3.42
C TYR A 81 1.93 2.65 -3.83
N ASP A 82 3.13 2.33 -3.33
CA ASP A 82 4.37 3.03 -3.66
C ASP A 82 5.16 2.34 -4.79
N THR A 83 6.40 2.78 -5.02
CA THR A 83 7.29 2.29 -6.08
C THR A 83 8.04 1.01 -5.72
N ARG A 84 7.85 0.43 -4.55
CA ARG A 84 8.56 -0.75 -4.06
C ARG A 84 8.21 -2.01 -4.85
N HIS A 85 9.13 -2.97 -4.79
CA HIS A 85 8.88 -4.34 -5.28
C HIS A 85 7.56 -4.87 -4.72
N LEU A 86 6.79 -5.53 -5.57
CA LEU A 86 5.52 -6.19 -5.27
C LEU A 86 4.41 -5.28 -4.72
N SER A 87 4.59 -3.95 -4.70
CA SER A 87 3.53 -3.04 -4.23
C SER A 87 2.28 -3.10 -5.11
N PRO A 88 2.37 -3.09 -6.46
CA PRO A 88 1.21 -3.28 -7.34
C PRO A 88 0.54 -4.65 -7.17
N GLU A 89 1.34 -5.72 -7.08
CA GLU A 89 0.86 -7.10 -6.94
C GLU A 89 0.12 -7.29 -5.62
N PHE A 90 0.65 -6.78 -4.52
CA PHE A 90 -0.01 -6.83 -3.21
C PHE A 90 -1.30 -5.99 -3.20
N ALA A 91 -1.29 -4.83 -3.83
CA ALA A 91 -2.49 -4.00 -3.98
C ALA A 91 -3.59 -4.76 -4.76
N GLN A 92 -3.23 -5.47 -5.85
CA GLN A 92 -4.16 -6.27 -6.61
C GLN A 92 -4.68 -7.49 -5.84
N ILE A 93 -3.82 -8.18 -5.06
CA ILE A 93 -4.25 -9.29 -4.19
C ILE A 93 -5.29 -8.80 -3.19
N ILE A 94 -5.03 -7.66 -2.54
CA ILE A 94 -5.97 -7.08 -1.57
C ILE A 94 -7.27 -6.69 -2.26
N ALA A 95 -7.21 -6.01 -3.41
CA ALA A 95 -8.40 -5.63 -4.18
C ALA A 95 -9.26 -6.84 -4.56
N ASN A 96 -8.64 -7.91 -5.03
CA ASN A 96 -9.34 -9.13 -5.43
C ASN A 96 -10.05 -9.81 -4.24
N ILE A 97 -9.39 -9.88 -3.09
CA ILE A 97 -9.96 -10.48 -1.87
C ILE A 97 -11.10 -9.62 -1.34
N LEU A 98 -10.95 -8.30 -1.30
CA LEU A 98 -12.03 -7.40 -0.87
C LEU A 98 -13.25 -7.54 -1.80
N ALA A 99 -13.04 -7.48 -3.12
CA ALA A 99 -14.11 -7.59 -4.10
C ALA A 99 -14.82 -8.95 -4.05
N SER A 100 -14.10 -10.05 -3.76
CA SER A 100 -14.70 -11.37 -3.59
C SER A 100 -15.63 -11.50 -2.38
N LEU A 101 -15.63 -10.52 -1.49
CA LEU A 101 -16.54 -10.37 -0.36
C LEU A 101 -17.49 -9.17 -0.53
N ASP A 102 -17.79 -8.82 -1.80
CA ASP A 102 -18.73 -7.78 -2.20
C ASP A 102 -18.37 -6.37 -1.70
N ILE A 103 -17.08 -6.12 -1.46
CA ILE A 103 -16.54 -4.81 -1.08
C ILE A 103 -16.16 -4.06 -2.35
N LYS A 104 -16.66 -2.83 -2.51
CA LYS A 104 -16.27 -1.95 -3.61
C LYS A 104 -14.87 -1.41 -3.39
N VAL A 105 -14.04 -1.48 -4.43
CA VAL A 105 -12.63 -1.05 -4.36
C VAL A 105 -12.34 0.00 -5.42
N TYR A 106 -11.68 1.08 -5.02
CA TYR A 106 -10.99 2.01 -5.91
C TYR A 106 -9.49 1.74 -5.82
N LEU A 107 -8.92 1.14 -6.86
CA LEU A 107 -7.50 0.80 -6.96
C LEU A 107 -6.77 1.84 -7.79
N ALA A 108 -5.64 2.35 -7.29
CA ALA A 108 -4.78 3.23 -8.06
C ALA A 108 -4.20 2.51 -9.29
N ASP A 109 -4.18 3.18 -10.42
CA ASP A 109 -3.64 2.70 -11.69
C ASP A 109 -2.10 2.74 -11.76
N THR A 110 -1.48 3.56 -10.92
CA THR A 110 -0.03 3.70 -10.76
C THR A 110 0.28 4.06 -9.31
N TYR A 111 1.58 4.11 -8.98
CA TYR A 111 2.01 4.51 -7.63
C TYR A 111 1.50 5.91 -7.25
N ARG A 112 1.18 6.08 -5.96
CA ARG A 112 0.63 7.32 -5.38
C ARG A 112 1.28 7.61 -4.04
N THR A 113 1.20 8.86 -3.63
CA THR A 113 1.67 9.26 -2.31
C THR A 113 0.66 8.87 -1.20
N THR A 114 1.13 8.79 0.03
CA THR A 114 0.24 8.58 1.18
C THR A 114 -0.78 9.73 1.38
N PRO A 115 -0.41 11.02 1.19
CA PRO A 115 -1.39 12.11 1.21
C PRO A 115 -2.48 12.00 0.14
N ASP A 116 -2.15 11.51 -1.07
CA ASP A 116 -3.15 11.23 -2.11
C ASP A 116 -4.19 10.22 -1.62
N LEU A 117 -3.77 9.15 -0.93
CA LEU A 117 -4.69 8.18 -0.34
C LEU A 117 -5.61 8.82 0.69
N SER A 118 -5.04 9.55 1.65
CA SER A 118 -5.83 10.23 2.69
C SER A 118 -6.89 11.17 2.11
N PHE A 119 -6.54 11.89 1.06
CA PHE A 119 -7.46 12.75 0.34
C PHE A 119 -8.53 11.93 -0.40
N ALA A 120 -8.13 10.90 -1.14
CA ALA A 120 -9.03 10.05 -1.93
C ALA A 120 -10.09 9.36 -1.07
N VAL A 121 -9.71 8.85 0.12
CA VAL A 121 -10.66 8.23 1.07
C VAL A 121 -11.78 9.21 1.42
N ARG A 122 -11.44 10.44 1.80
CA ARG A 122 -12.42 11.45 2.19
C ARG A 122 -13.23 11.97 0.99
N TYR A 123 -12.58 12.19 -0.14
CA TYR A 123 -13.20 12.68 -1.37
C TYR A 123 -14.25 11.69 -1.92
N LEU A 124 -13.91 10.40 -1.94
CA LEU A 124 -14.79 9.33 -2.43
C LEU A 124 -15.78 8.86 -1.36
N GLN A 125 -15.73 9.43 -0.15
CA GLN A 125 -16.53 8.99 1.00
C GLN A 125 -16.38 7.48 1.24
N ALA A 126 -15.15 6.97 1.11
CA ALA A 126 -14.84 5.59 1.34
C ALA A 126 -14.75 5.30 2.85
N ASP A 127 -15.11 4.09 3.23
CA ASP A 127 -15.10 3.65 4.64
C ASP A 127 -13.69 3.36 5.15
N ALA A 128 -12.76 3.08 4.22
CA ALA A 128 -11.37 2.82 4.57
C ALA A 128 -10.40 3.04 3.40
N GLY A 129 -9.11 3.15 3.75
CA GLY A 129 -8.02 3.21 2.80
C GLY A 129 -6.92 2.19 3.11
N VAL A 130 -6.21 1.74 2.09
CA VAL A 130 -5.04 0.88 2.20
C VAL A 130 -3.87 1.49 1.46
N MET A 131 -2.72 1.62 2.12
CA MET A 131 -1.46 2.04 1.51
C MET A 131 -0.43 0.92 1.58
N ILE A 132 0.02 0.46 0.40
CA ILE A 132 1.10 -0.51 0.32
C ILE A 132 2.42 0.23 0.28
N THR A 133 3.17 0.18 1.37
CA THR A 133 4.44 0.91 1.53
C THR A 133 5.20 0.45 2.77
N ALA A 134 6.52 0.52 2.71
CA ALA A 134 7.39 0.46 3.90
C ALA A 134 8.06 1.80 4.22
N SER A 135 7.53 2.91 3.70
CA SER A 135 8.08 4.26 3.94
C SER A 135 9.53 4.38 3.45
N HIS A 136 10.49 4.54 4.35
CA HIS A 136 11.93 4.74 4.08
C HIS A 136 12.78 3.49 4.40
N ASN A 137 12.17 2.34 4.66
CA ASN A 137 12.92 1.10 4.90
C ASN A 137 13.70 0.64 3.65
N PRO A 138 14.72 -0.19 3.80
CA PRO A 138 15.44 -0.81 2.68
C PRO A 138 14.52 -1.52 1.67
N LYS A 139 15.06 -1.80 0.49
CA LYS A 139 14.31 -2.36 -0.66
C LYS A 139 13.69 -3.74 -0.41
N ASP A 140 14.24 -4.49 0.53
CA ASP A 140 13.78 -5.82 0.95
C ASP A 140 12.57 -5.79 1.89
N TYR A 141 12.03 -4.58 2.19
CA TYR A 141 10.83 -4.37 3.01
C TYR A 141 9.65 -3.90 2.18
N ASN A 142 8.46 -4.32 2.62
CA ASN A 142 7.20 -3.68 2.24
C ASN A 142 6.26 -3.67 3.46
N GLY A 143 5.03 -3.20 3.29
CA GLY A 143 4.04 -3.14 4.37
C GLY A 143 2.66 -2.77 3.87
N ILE A 144 1.70 -2.88 4.78
CA ILE A 144 0.29 -2.54 4.56
C ILE A 144 -0.13 -1.62 5.70
N LYS A 145 -0.52 -0.39 5.38
CA LYS A 145 -1.11 0.56 6.32
C LYS A 145 -2.60 0.68 6.03
N VAL A 146 -3.41 0.74 7.09
CA VAL A 146 -4.86 0.89 6.97
C VAL A 146 -5.29 2.25 7.53
N TYR A 147 -6.22 2.88 6.82
CA TYR A 147 -6.77 4.21 7.11
C TYR A 147 -8.27 4.10 7.32
N GLY A 148 -8.82 4.91 8.21
CA GLY A 148 -10.24 5.04 8.43
C GLY A 148 -10.93 6.00 7.45
N GLU A 149 -12.23 6.15 7.60
CA GLU A 149 -13.09 7.04 6.78
C GLU A 149 -12.68 8.53 6.83
N ASP A 150 -12.00 8.93 7.91
CA ASP A 150 -11.46 10.27 8.10
C ASP A 150 -10.16 10.53 7.31
N GLY A 151 -9.63 9.51 6.63
CA GLY A 151 -8.36 9.57 5.90
C GLY A 151 -7.12 9.55 6.81
N ALA A 152 -7.28 9.30 8.12
CA ALA A 152 -6.16 9.08 9.05
C ALA A 152 -5.87 7.59 9.21
N GLN A 153 -4.66 7.25 9.66
CA GLN A 153 -4.36 5.87 10.05
C GLN A 153 -5.30 5.43 11.17
N LEU A 154 -5.66 4.13 11.16
CA LEU A 154 -6.51 3.57 12.21
C LEU A 154 -6.01 3.91 13.60
N SER A 155 -6.93 4.17 14.51
CA SER A 155 -6.64 4.32 15.93
C SER A 155 -6.00 3.04 16.50
N THR A 156 -5.36 3.14 17.67
CA THR A 156 -4.82 1.98 18.38
C THR A 156 -5.90 0.92 18.65
N ASP A 157 -7.09 1.36 19.04
CA ASP A 157 -8.21 0.47 19.37
C ASP A 157 -8.75 -0.23 18.11
N ASP A 158 -8.93 0.50 17.01
CA ASP A 158 -9.37 -0.09 15.73
C ASP A 158 -8.33 -1.02 15.14
N SER A 159 -7.05 -0.67 15.25
CA SER A 159 -5.95 -1.55 14.85
C SER A 159 -5.93 -2.84 15.66
N ALA A 160 -6.16 -2.78 16.98
CA ALA A 160 -6.26 -3.95 17.83
C ALA A 160 -7.49 -4.81 17.47
N ARG A 161 -8.64 -4.18 17.17
CA ARG A 161 -9.83 -4.89 16.69
C ARG A 161 -9.55 -5.59 15.36
N LEU A 162 -8.97 -4.92 14.37
CA LEU A 162 -8.59 -5.50 13.09
C LEU A 162 -7.64 -6.70 13.28
N SER A 163 -6.62 -6.57 14.16
CA SER A 163 -5.69 -7.67 14.48
C SER A 163 -6.45 -8.93 14.93
N THR A 164 -7.52 -8.80 15.72
CA THR A 164 -8.31 -9.96 16.17
C THR A 164 -8.99 -10.72 15.01
N TYR A 165 -9.37 -10.05 13.93
CA TYR A 165 -9.92 -10.69 12.74
C TYR A 165 -8.84 -11.41 11.93
N ILE A 166 -7.65 -10.81 11.83
CA ILE A 166 -6.50 -11.42 11.15
C ILE A 166 -6.03 -12.67 11.89
N ASP A 167 -5.90 -12.59 13.21
CA ASP A 167 -5.38 -13.67 14.05
C ASP A 167 -6.31 -14.91 14.07
N LYS A 168 -7.62 -14.70 13.97
CA LYS A 168 -8.63 -15.78 13.88
C LYS A 168 -8.51 -16.65 12.64
N LEU A 169 -7.84 -16.20 11.57
CA LEU A 169 -7.74 -16.92 10.31
C LEU A 169 -6.77 -18.11 10.34
N GLY A 170 -5.94 -18.21 11.36
CA GLY A 170 -4.96 -19.29 11.49
C GLY A 170 -3.78 -19.16 10.51
N HIS A 171 -3.19 -20.30 10.14
CA HIS A 171 -1.96 -20.35 9.33
C HIS A 171 -2.23 -19.95 7.86
N PRO A 172 -1.45 -19.01 7.27
CA PRO A 172 -1.73 -18.45 5.93
C PRO A 172 -1.84 -19.49 4.80
N LEU A 173 -1.06 -20.56 4.85
CA LEU A 173 -1.10 -21.63 3.83
C LEU A 173 -2.38 -22.49 3.89
N HIS A 174 -3.16 -22.39 4.95
CA HIS A 174 -4.38 -23.18 5.15
C HIS A 174 -5.66 -22.35 5.01
N ILE A 175 -5.54 -21.11 4.64
CA ILE A 175 -6.70 -20.22 4.43
C ILE A 175 -7.35 -20.53 3.09
N ASN A 176 -8.64 -20.84 3.11
CA ASN A 176 -9.45 -20.92 1.89
C ASN A 176 -9.84 -19.49 1.48
N LEU A 177 -9.16 -18.96 0.48
CA LEU A 177 -9.51 -17.67 -0.09
C LEU A 177 -10.80 -17.78 -0.92
N PRO A 178 -11.71 -16.82 -0.82
CA PRO A 178 -12.90 -16.78 -1.66
C PRO A 178 -12.51 -16.62 -3.13
N SER A 179 -13.26 -17.24 -4.03
CA SER A 179 -13.07 -17.09 -5.47
C SER A 179 -13.69 -15.79 -5.95
N LEU A 180 -12.96 -15.03 -6.74
CA LEU A 180 -13.46 -13.80 -7.37
C LEU A 180 -14.27 -14.17 -8.63
N THR A 181 -15.54 -13.83 -8.65
CA THR A 181 -16.41 -14.00 -9.85
C THR A 181 -16.23 -12.84 -10.82
N THR A 182 -16.70 -13.02 -12.07
CA THR A 182 -16.68 -11.94 -13.08
C THR A 182 -17.52 -10.73 -12.64
N GLU A 183 -18.63 -10.97 -11.95
CA GLU A 183 -19.49 -9.91 -11.41
C GLU A 183 -18.76 -9.13 -10.31
N GLN A 184 -18.12 -9.82 -9.37
CA GLN A 184 -17.35 -9.20 -8.29
C GLN A 184 -16.10 -8.48 -8.80
N GLN A 185 -15.50 -8.93 -9.90
CA GLN A 185 -14.39 -8.21 -10.53
C GLN A 185 -14.81 -6.80 -10.99
N SER A 186 -16.08 -6.60 -11.36
CA SER A 186 -16.61 -5.28 -11.71
C SER A 186 -16.70 -4.29 -10.52
N LEU A 187 -16.51 -4.76 -9.28
CA LEU A 187 -16.43 -3.90 -8.10
C LEU A 187 -15.05 -3.23 -7.95
N ILE A 188 -14.05 -3.66 -8.71
CA ILE A 188 -12.73 -3.03 -8.71
C ILE A 188 -12.71 -1.96 -9.80
N HIS A 189 -12.65 -0.71 -9.38
CA HIS A 189 -12.62 0.47 -10.24
C HIS A 189 -11.27 1.16 -10.14
N SER A 190 -10.85 1.85 -11.19
CA SER A 190 -9.76 2.81 -11.08
C SER A 190 -10.17 4.02 -10.22
N VAL A 191 -9.21 4.61 -9.52
CA VAL A 191 -9.44 5.90 -8.84
C VAL A 191 -9.74 6.95 -9.90
N PRO A 192 -10.87 7.68 -9.82
CA PRO A 192 -11.24 8.70 -10.81
C PRO A 192 -10.20 9.82 -10.90
N SER A 193 -9.95 10.34 -12.11
CA SER A 193 -8.94 11.39 -12.35
C SER A 193 -9.24 12.69 -11.61
N GLU A 194 -10.52 13.02 -11.45
CA GLU A 194 -10.98 14.22 -10.72
C GLU A 194 -10.54 14.23 -9.24
N VAL A 195 -10.32 13.08 -8.63
CA VAL A 195 -9.78 13.00 -7.25
C VAL A 195 -8.42 13.69 -7.17
N ARG A 196 -7.56 13.43 -8.16
CA ARG A 196 -6.23 14.04 -8.22
C ARG A 196 -6.29 15.52 -8.57
N GLU A 197 -7.15 15.90 -9.49
CA GLU A 197 -7.35 17.30 -9.89
C GLU A 197 -7.80 18.14 -8.69
N ASP A 198 -8.76 17.65 -7.91
CA ASP A 198 -9.24 18.32 -6.71
C ASP A 198 -8.22 18.28 -5.56
N TYR A 199 -7.41 17.22 -5.45
CA TYR A 199 -6.30 17.20 -4.51
C TYR A 199 -5.31 18.34 -4.79
N PHE A 200 -4.91 18.52 -6.05
CA PHE A 200 -4.00 19.60 -6.44
C PHE A 200 -4.60 20.98 -6.20
N LYS A 201 -5.88 21.15 -6.55
CA LYS A 201 -6.61 22.40 -6.28
C LYS A 201 -6.66 22.71 -4.77
N ASN A 202 -6.95 21.74 -3.94
CA ASN A 202 -6.94 21.92 -2.48
C ASN A 202 -5.55 22.34 -1.97
N VAL A 203 -4.47 21.75 -2.46
CA VAL A 203 -3.11 22.16 -2.10
C VAL A 203 -2.82 23.58 -2.54
N GLN A 204 -3.22 23.96 -3.77
CA GLN A 204 -3.08 25.33 -4.28
C GLN A 204 -3.84 26.35 -3.43
N ASP A 205 -5.08 26.04 -3.07
CA ASP A 205 -5.92 26.92 -2.25
C ASP A 205 -5.33 27.11 -0.84
N LEU A 206 -4.71 26.07 -0.27
CA LEU A 206 -4.03 26.13 1.05
C LEU A 206 -2.73 26.92 0.99
N VAL A 207 -1.93 26.77 -0.05
CA VAL A 207 -0.65 27.48 -0.23
C VAL A 207 -0.89 28.94 -0.62
N GLY A 208 -1.91 29.19 -1.42
CA GLY A 208 -2.21 30.51 -1.95
C GLY A 208 -1.15 30.98 -2.97
N THR A 209 -0.88 32.29 -2.98
CA THR A 209 0.09 32.87 -3.92
C THR A 209 1.51 32.76 -3.37
N ILE A 210 2.40 32.11 -4.11
CA ILE A 210 3.84 32.12 -3.80
C ILE A 210 4.44 33.46 -4.26
N PRO A 211 5.09 34.23 -3.37
CA PRO A 211 5.78 35.45 -3.78
C PRO A 211 6.89 35.14 -4.82
N GLN A 212 7.12 36.06 -5.74
CA GLN A 212 8.29 35.93 -6.62
C GLN A 212 9.57 35.86 -5.80
N SER A 213 10.43 34.90 -6.14
CA SER A 213 11.66 34.62 -5.44
C SER A 213 12.76 34.23 -6.43
N ASP A 214 14.00 34.61 -6.13
CA ASP A 214 15.18 34.15 -6.86
C ASP A 214 15.68 32.78 -6.37
N LEU A 215 14.94 32.12 -5.49
CA LEU A 215 15.26 30.80 -4.95
C LEU A 215 15.27 29.77 -6.07
N LYS A 216 16.39 29.07 -6.20
CA LYS A 216 16.54 27.92 -7.08
C LYS A 216 16.45 26.65 -6.27
N VAL A 217 15.60 25.73 -6.71
CA VAL A 217 15.36 24.46 -6.02
C VAL A 217 15.87 23.30 -6.88
N VAL A 218 16.60 22.38 -6.29
CA VAL A 218 16.89 21.08 -6.89
C VAL A 218 16.01 20.06 -6.19
N PHE A 219 15.23 19.32 -6.98
CA PHE A 219 14.26 18.35 -6.49
C PHE A 219 14.70 16.94 -6.86
N THR A 220 14.60 16.03 -5.90
CA THR A 220 14.69 14.59 -6.11
C THR A 220 13.63 13.87 -5.30
N SER A 221 13.06 12.80 -5.84
CA SER A 221 12.19 11.88 -5.12
C SER A 221 12.95 10.70 -4.52
N LEU A 222 14.25 10.53 -4.84
CA LEU A 222 15.02 9.32 -4.52
C LEU A 222 14.23 8.03 -4.90
N HIS A 223 13.72 8.02 -6.13
CA HIS A 223 12.89 6.93 -6.70
C HIS A 223 11.51 6.72 -6.01
N GLY A 224 11.13 7.60 -5.08
CA GLY A 224 9.86 7.52 -4.36
C GLY A 224 8.68 8.14 -5.13
N THR A 225 7.56 8.30 -4.44
CA THR A 225 6.25 8.59 -5.03
C THR A 225 5.96 10.06 -5.28
N SER A 226 6.87 10.99 -4.98
CA SER A 226 6.58 12.44 -5.00
C SER A 226 6.72 13.10 -6.39
N VAL A 227 7.32 12.43 -7.38
CA VAL A 227 7.52 12.99 -8.74
C VAL A 227 6.22 13.40 -9.42
N PRO A 228 5.16 12.59 -9.45
CA PRO A 228 3.93 12.98 -10.11
C PRO A 228 3.12 14.06 -9.35
N VAL A 229 3.59 14.52 -8.19
CA VAL A 229 2.86 15.47 -7.33
C VAL A 229 3.60 16.79 -7.19
N VAL A 230 4.83 16.78 -6.68
CA VAL A 230 5.54 18.00 -6.28
C VAL A 230 5.87 18.91 -7.46
N PRO A 231 6.43 18.43 -8.58
CA PRO A 231 6.71 19.29 -9.74
C PRO A 231 5.46 19.93 -10.32
N ASP A 232 4.36 19.16 -10.43
CA ASP A 232 3.11 19.66 -10.99
C ASP A 232 2.49 20.76 -10.10
N ILE A 233 2.51 20.57 -8.79
CA ILE A 233 2.03 21.56 -7.82
C ILE A 233 2.89 22.83 -7.88
N LEU A 234 4.22 22.70 -7.86
CA LEU A 234 5.11 23.86 -7.95
C LEU A 234 4.86 24.66 -9.22
N SER A 235 4.75 23.99 -10.37
CA SER A 235 4.46 24.62 -11.66
C SER A 235 3.10 25.33 -11.66
N SER A 236 2.08 24.71 -11.09
CA SER A 236 0.72 25.28 -11.01
C SER A 236 0.64 26.50 -10.09
N LEU A 237 1.55 26.64 -9.14
CA LEU A 237 1.74 27.79 -8.27
C LEU A 237 2.65 28.87 -8.88
N ASN A 238 3.00 28.74 -10.19
CA ASN A 238 3.94 29.60 -10.90
C ASN A 238 5.37 29.62 -10.34
N PHE A 239 5.75 28.61 -9.54
CA PHE A 239 7.12 28.42 -9.10
C PHE A 239 7.84 27.52 -10.10
N ASN A 240 8.57 28.12 -11.06
CA ASN A 240 9.23 27.39 -12.16
C ASN A 240 10.76 27.34 -12.03
N GLN A 241 11.31 27.84 -10.91
CA GLN A 241 12.75 27.83 -10.66
C GLN A 241 13.19 26.55 -9.92
N PHE A 242 12.82 25.39 -10.46
CA PHE A 242 13.29 24.12 -9.95
C PHE A 242 13.86 23.24 -11.07
N GLU A 243 14.81 22.42 -10.71
CA GLU A 243 15.45 21.43 -11.58
C GLU A 243 15.31 20.03 -10.97
N LEU A 244 14.97 19.05 -11.79
CA LEU A 244 14.84 17.66 -11.36
C LEU A 244 16.18 16.94 -11.50
N VAL A 245 16.56 16.17 -10.47
CA VAL A 245 17.63 15.17 -10.61
C VAL A 245 17.04 13.97 -11.36
N ALA A 246 17.06 14.03 -12.70
CA ALA A 246 16.33 13.12 -13.57
C ALA A 246 16.59 11.64 -13.26
N SER A 247 17.86 11.26 -13.00
CA SER A 247 18.23 9.88 -12.67
C SER A 247 17.61 9.35 -11.38
N GLN A 248 17.15 10.25 -10.47
CA GLN A 248 16.54 9.91 -9.18
C GLN A 248 15.03 10.13 -9.16
N CYS A 249 14.46 10.57 -10.28
CA CYS A 249 13.03 10.85 -10.42
C CYS A 249 12.27 9.73 -11.13
N GLU A 250 12.97 8.75 -11.69
CA GLU A 250 12.34 7.55 -12.26
C GLU A 250 12.04 6.54 -11.17
N PRO A 251 10.88 5.82 -11.26
CA PRO A 251 10.59 4.73 -10.33
C PRO A 251 11.66 3.64 -10.40
N ASP A 252 12.24 3.32 -9.25
CA ASP A 252 13.20 2.22 -9.12
C ASP A 252 12.97 1.51 -7.78
N SER A 253 12.48 0.29 -7.84
CA SER A 253 12.19 -0.52 -6.66
C SER A 253 13.44 -0.96 -5.89
N ASP A 254 14.62 -0.87 -6.52
CA ASP A 254 15.92 -1.14 -5.88
C ASP A 254 16.51 0.09 -5.19
N PHE A 255 15.98 1.29 -5.45
CA PHE A 255 16.50 2.56 -4.91
C PHE A 255 18.00 2.71 -5.15
N SER A 256 18.45 2.54 -6.41
CA SER A 256 19.84 2.33 -6.80
C SER A 256 20.72 3.59 -6.78
N SER A 257 20.24 4.77 -6.37
CA SER A 257 20.99 6.02 -6.31
C SER A 257 21.60 6.31 -4.95
#